data_7a10d41af821bd8e19d605cd16a17a67
#
_entry.id   7a10d41af821bd8e19d605cd16a17a67
#
_cell.length_a   1.000
_cell.length_b   1.000
_cell.length_c   1.000
_cell.angle_alpha   90.00
_cell.angle_beta   90.00
_cell.angle_gamma   90.00
#
_symmetry.space_group_name_H-M   'P 1'
#
loop_
_entity.id
_entity.type
_entity.pdbx_description
1 polymer ?
#
loop_
_entity_poly.entity_id
_entity_poly.type
_entity_poly.pdbx_seq_one_letter_code
_entity_poly.pdbx_strand_id
1 'polypeptide(L)'
;MAEITQINESLWTVDVVLPEYSVRGAVIVGAECAVVWDTLTHPHDMDVVKSLIGDKPYRVVYTHADWDHIWGTAGLPDTPQTIIGQTHCHERFEDPDDVSATLAKMQADEPNKWDDVELIAPTVTFESQMTLHLGGITLELHHLPGHTPDCIVGWLREMGILLGGDVMETPLPVVDSAHVVSDWLAMLVQWSQVDTLKQTIPAHGTTTGRDCLDSTINYLRKLLSGDDFLLPDNFDDFYQKTHIKNIKLARDAD
;
A
#
# COMPACT_ATOMS: atom_id res chain seq x y z
N MET A 1 -1.79 -16.91 -8.29
CA MET A 1 -1.11 -17.39 -7.05
C MET A 1 -0.11 -16.33 -6.65
N ALA A 2 -0.10 -15.98 -5.39
CA ALA A 2 0.86 -15.03 -4.87
C ALA A 2 2.30 -15.57 -4.98
N GLU A 3 3.24 -14.71 -5.35
CA GLU A 3 4.66 -15.02 -5.50
C GLU A 3 5.45 -14.38 -4.35
N ILE A 4 6.43 -15.12 -3.80
CA ILE A 4 7.27 -14.63 -2.70
C ILE A 4 8.64 -14.26 -3.25
N THR A 5 9.14 -13.07 -2.88
CA THR A 5 10.52 -12.67 -3.10
C THR A 5 11.17 -12.33 -1.77
N GLN A 6 12.28 -12.99 -1.45
CA GLN A 6 13.06 -12.68 -0.26
C GLN A 6 13.94 -11.45 -0.51
N ILE A 7 13.75 -10.40 0.27
CA ILE A 7 14.54 -9.16 0.20
C ILE A 7 15.81 -9.30 1.09
N ASN A 8 15.63 -9.85 2.28
CA ASN A 8 16.72 -10.18 3.22
C ASN A 8 16.27 -11.25 4.22
N GLU A 9 17.04 -11.54 5.25
CA GLU A 9 16.76 -12.59 6.24
C GLU A 9 15.45 -12.37 7.03
N SER A 10 14.93 -11.14 7.06
CA SER A 10 13.79 -10.75 7.88
C SER A 10 12.65 -10.09 7.10
N LEU A 11 12.80 -9.92 5.78
CA LEU A 11 11.81 -9.23 4.94
C LEU A 11 11.59 -9.99 3.65
N TRP A 12 10.32 -10.26 3.35
CA TRP A 12 9.84 -10.84 2.09
C TRP A 12 8.77 -9.94 1.50
N THR A 13 8.70 -9.85 0.19
CA THR A 13 7.53 -9.33 -0.53
C THR A 13 6.67 -10.46 -1.03
N VAL A 14 5.38 -10.19 -1.13
CA VAL A 14 4.35 -11.11 -1.64
C VAL A 14 3.60 -10.38 -2.73
N ASP A 15 3.71 -10.85 -3.95
CA ASP A 15 3.19 -10.20 -5.14
C ASP A 15 2.03 -11.00 -5.74
N VAL A 16 0.93 -10.33 -6.09
CA VAL A 16 -0.20 -10.87 -6.86
C VAL A 16 -0.31 -10.14 -8.18
N VAL A 17 -0.29 -10.90 -9.28
CA VAL A 17 -0.46 -10.34 -10.63
C VAL A 17 -1.95 -10.31 -10.97
N LEU A 18 -2.46 -9.13 -11.23
CA LEU A 18 -3.81 -8.84 -11.71
C LEU A 18 -3.79 -8.59 -13.23
N PRO A 19 -4.93 -8.54 -13.90
CA PRO A 19 -4.98 -8.33 -15.35
C PRO A 19 -4.36 -7.01 -15.83
N GLU A 20 -4.45 -5.95 -15.01
CA GLU A 20 -4.03 -4.60 -15.38
C GLU A 20 -2.76 -4.14 -14.65
N TYR A 21 -2.47 -4.68 -13.47
CA TYR A 21 -1.32 -4.32 -12.64
C TYR A 21 -0.96 -5.47 -11.69
N SER A 22 0.06 -5.30 -10.87
CA SER A 22 0.37 -6.20 -9.76
C SER A 22 0.28 -5.45 -8.44
N VAL A 23 -0.15 -6.14 -7.37
CA VAL A 23 -0.15 -5.59 -6.01
C VAL A 23 0.82 -6.37 -5.13
N ARG A 24 1.47 -5.67 -4.22
CA ARG A 24 2.51 -6.21 -3.34
C ARG A 24 2.21 -5.88 -1.89
N GLY A 25 2.20 -6.92 -1.08
CA GLY A 25 2.35 -6.84 0.36
C GLY A 25 3.76 -7.23 0.81
N ALA A 26 3.99 -7.25 2.13
CA ALA A 26 5.25 -7.70 2.69
C ALA A 26 5.06 -8.48 4.00
N VAL A 27 6.03 -9.32 4.33
CA VAL A 27 6.11 -9.99 5.63
C VAL A 27 7.44 -9.64 6.28
N ILE A 28 7.37 -9.03 7.47
CA ILE A 28 8.53 -8.67 8.29
C ILE A 28 8.57 -9.62 9.47
N VAL A 29 9.67 -10.36 9.63
CA VAL A 29 9.82 -11.36 10.70
C VAL A 29 10.95 -10.96 11.65
N GLY A 30 10.57 -10.44 12.80
CA GLY A 30 11.51 -10.18 13.90
C GLY A 30 11.74 -11.38 14.80
N ALA A 31 12.57 -11.23 15.82
CA ALA A 31 12.85 -12.32 16.77
C ALA A 31 11.61 -12.66 17.63
N GLU A 32 10.79 -11.66 17.98
CA GLU A 32 9.65 -11.81 18.91
C GLU A 32 8.31 -11.96 18.20
N CYS A 33 8.09 -11.23 17.11
CA CYS A 33 6.84 -11.28 16.36
C CYS A 33 7.05 -10.93 14.88
N ALA A 34 6.02 -11.21 14.06
CA ALA A 34 5.98 -10.84 12.67
C ALA A 34 4.94 -9.73 12.40
N VAL A 35 5.08 -9.06 11.26
CA VAL A 35 4.08 -8.15 10.70
C VAL A 35 3.77 -8.61 9.28
N VAL A 36 2.48 -8.72 8.98
CA VAL A 36 1.94 -8.81 7.63
C VAL A 36 1.54 -7.40 7.21
N TRP A 37 2.24 -6.86 6.23
CA TRP A 37 2.03 -5.55 5.64
C TRP A 37 1.16 -5.71 4.41
N ASP A 38 -0.10 -5.33 4.51
CA ASP A 38 -1.21 -5.61 3.61
C ASP A 38 -1.50 -7.11 3.41
N THR A 39 -2.74 -7.41 3.10
CA THR A 39 -3.21 -8.79 2.93
C THR A 39 -3.66 -9.10 1.51
N LEU A 40 -3.40 -8.18 0.58
CA LEU A 40 -3.66 -8.37 -0.85
C LEU A 40 -5.16 -8.55 -1.18
N THR A 41 -5.43 -9.22 -2.31
CA THR A 41 -6.73 -9.20 -2.98
C THR A 41 -7.70 -10.26 -2.50
N HIS A 42 -7.19 -11.40 -2.00
CA HIS A 42 -8.04 -12.57 -1.73
C HIS A 42 -7.48 -13.43 -0.57
N PRO A 43 -8.33 -14.08 0.24
CA PRO A 43 -7.89 -15.00 1.29
C PRO A 43 -6.86 -16.05 0.83
N HIS A 44 -6.98 -16.56 -0.38
CA HIS A 44 -6.02 -17.51 -0.96
C HIS A 44 -4.61 -16.94 -1.18
N ASP A 45 -4.46 -15.63 -1.29
CA ASP A 45 -3.14 -15.00 -1.43
C ASP A 45 -2.31 -15.14 -0.15
N MET A 46 -2.98 -15.32 0.99
CA MET A 46 -2.33 -15.50 2.29
C MET A 46 -1.78 -16.91 2.55
N ASP A 47 -2.05 -17.88 1.69
CA ASP A 47 -1.53 -19.25 1.88
C ASP A 47 0.01 -19.28 1.93
N VAL A 48 0.67 -18.48 1.11
CA VAL A 48 2.13 -18.38 1.09
C VAL A 48 2.67 -17.64 2.32
N VAL A 49 1.91 -16.70 2.89
CA VAL A 49 2.28 -15.91 4.06
C VAL A 49 2.33 -16.76 5.32
N LYS A 50 1.43 -17.75 5.46
CA LYS A 50 1.38 -18.69 6.59
C LYS A 50 2.74 -19.35 6.86
N SER A 51 3.44 -19.74 5.81
CA SER A 51 4.75 -20.39 5.93
C SER A 51 5.86 -19.45 6.40
N LEU A 52 5.74 -18.15 6.12
CA LEU A 52 6.72 -17.14 6.51
C LEU A 52 6.58 -16.72 7.98
N ILE A 53 5.36 -16.57 8.47
CA ILE A 53 5.11 -16.23 9.88
C ILE A 53 5.34 -17.42 10.82
N GLY A 54 5.09 -18.66 10.35
CA GLY A 54 5.20 -19.88 11.17
C GLY A 54 4.31 -19.81 12.41
N ASP A 55 4.86 -20.22 13.56
CA ASP A 55 4.16 -20.19 14.86
C ASP A 55 4.38 -18.86 15.64
N LYS A 56 4.95 -17.84 15.02
CA LYS A 56 5.21 -16.56 15.70
C LYS A 56 3.91 -15.77 15.91
N PRO A 57 3.78 -15.05 17.03
CA PRO A 57 2.77 -14.01 17.15
C PRO A 57 2.93 -13.02 16.00
N TYR A 58 1.83 -12.59 15.41
CA TYR A 58 1.88 -11.62 14.31
C TYR A 58 0.80 -10.54 14.43
N ARG A 59 1.01 -9.46 13.72
CA ARG A 59 0.07 -8.36 13.54
C ARG A 59 -0.11 -8.10 12.05
N VAL A 60 -1.27 -7.61 11.69
CA VAL A 60 -1.53 -7.07 10.35
C VAL A 60 -1.41 -5.55 10.41
N VAL A 61 -0.87 -4.96 9.38
CA VAL A 61 -0.86 -3.51 9.15
C VAL A 61 -1.46 -3.25 7.79
N TYR A 62 -2.53 -2.48 7.72
CA TYR A 62 -3.10 -1.99 6.46
C TYR A 62 -2.46 -0.66 6.11
N THR A 63 -1.97 -0.55 4.87
CA THR A 63 -1.48 0.73 4.34
C THR A 63 -2.61 1.72 4.15
N HIS A 64 -3.75 1.25 3.67
CA HIS A 64 -5.02 1.95 3.47
C HIS A 64 -6.14 0.92 3.23
N ALA A 65 -7.38 1.37 3.08
CA ALA A 65 -8.54 0.48 3.03
C ALA A 65 -8.99 0.10 1.61
N ASP A 66 -8.13 0.21 0.60
CA ASP A 66 -8.48 -0.25 -0.74
C ASP A 66 -8.48 -1.78 -0.82
N TRP A 67 -9.34 -2.30 -1.69
CA TRP A 67 -9.71 -3.70 -1.77
C TRP A 67 -8.52 -4.65 -1.98
N ASP A 68 -7.54 -4.25 -2.77
CA ASP A 68 -6.35 -5.05 -3.09
C ASP A 68 -5.26 -5.00 -2.00
N HIS A 69 -5.55 -4.34 -0.86
CA HIS A 69 -4.68 -4.30 0.32
C HIS A 69 -5.24 -5.03 1.52
N ILE A 70 -6.57 -5.21 1.60
CA ILE A 70 -7.23 -5.65 2.85
C ILE A 70 -8.03 -6.95 2.73
N TRP A 71 -8.39 -7.39 1.52
CA TRP A 71 -9.37 -8.48 1.33
C TRP A 71 -8.84 -9.87 1.65
N GLY A 72 -7.52 -10.07 1.69
CA GLY A 72 -6.92 -11.35 2.03
C GLY A 72 -6.94 -11.72 3.50
N THR A 73 -7.35 -10.81 4.40
CA THR A 73 -7.17 -10.95 5.85
C THR A 73 -7.78 -12.23 6.43
N ALA A 74 -8.96 -12.65 5.97
CA ALA A 74 -9.61 -13.89 6.41
C ALA A 74 -8.81 -15.16 6.06
N GLY A 75 -7.86 -15.08 5.13
CA GLY A 75 -6.97 -16.19 4.79
C GLY A 75 -5.83 -16.43 5.76
N LEU A 76 -5.56 -15.52 6.70
CA LEU A 76 -4.50 -15.68 7.68
C LEU A 76 -4.89 -16.69 8.79
N PRO A 77 -3.92 -17.40 9.38
CA PRO A 77 -4.21 -18.35 10.46
C PRO A 77 -4.73 -17.60 11.71
N ASP A 78 -5.69 -18.22 12.40
CA ASP A 78 -6.22 -17.73 13.69
C ASP A 78 -6.58 -16.25 13.63
N THR A 79 -7.65 -15.87 12.95
CA THR A 79 -8.11 -14.49 12.70
C THR A 79 -7.29 -13.42 13.45
N PRO A 80 -6.47 -12.61 12.82
CA PRO A 80 -5.48 -11.78 13.50
C PRO A 80 -6.13 -10.93 14.58
N GLN A 81 -5.66 -11.08 15.84
CA GLN A 81 -6.18 -10.36 16.99
C GLN A 81 -5.84 -8.86 16.95
N THR A 82 -4.83 -8.49 16.17
CA THR A 82 -4.36 -7.12 16.05
C THR A 82 -4.19 -6.76 14.58
N ILE A 83 -5.09 -5.92 14.11
CA ILE A 83 -5.02 -5.28 12.79
C ILE A 83 -4.84 -3.79 13.04
N ILE A 84 -3.78 -3.22 12.51
CA ILE A 84 -3.40 -1.83 12.72
C ILE A 84 -3.68 -1.06 11.42
N GLY A 85 -4.33 0.08 11.54
CA GLY A 85 -4.56 1.02 10.45
C GLY A 85 -4.49 2.47 10.94
N GLN A 86 -4.38 3.40 10.02
CA GLN A 86 -4.55 4.82 10.35
C GLN A 86 -6.03 5.06 10.70
N THR A 87 -6.35 6.10 11.48
CA THR A 87 -7.72 6.35 11.96
C THR A 87 -8.73 6.43 10.81
N HIS A 88 -8.41 7.13 9.72
CA HIS A 88 -9.28 7.19 8.54
C HIS A 88 -9.48 5.82 7.85
N CYS A 89 -8.51 4.90 7.95
CA CYS A 89 -8.69 3.55 7.45
C CYS A 89 -9.87 2.85 8.15
N HIS A 90 -9.95 2.96 9.48
CA HIS A 90 -11.08 2.43 10.24
C HIS A 90 -12.42 3.12 9.88
N GLU A 91 -12.42 4.44 9.71
CA GLU A 91 -13.60 5.22 9.31
C GLU A 91 -14.16 4.76 7.96
N ARG A 92 -13.30 4.39 7.00
CA ARG A 92 -13.73 3.85 5.69
C ARG A 92 -14.48 2.52 5.81
N PHE A 93 -14.18 1.68 6.81
CA PHE A 93 -14.98 0.47 7.10
C PHE A 93 -16.34 0.80 7.72
N GLU A 94 -16.50 1.93 8.37
CA GLU A 94 -17.78 2.38 8.94
C GLU A 94 -18.64 3.11 7.91
N ASP A 95 -18.04 3.60 6.80
CA ASP A 95 -18.76 4.25 5.71
C ASP A 95 -19.48 3.21 4.84
N PRO A 96 -20.83 3.22 4.77
CA PRO A 96 -21.58 2.26 3.96
C PRO A 96 -21.36 2.42 2.45
N ASP A 97 -20.85 3.56 2.00
CA ASP A 97 -20.65 3.87 0.59
C ASP A 97 -19.18 3.64 0.13
N ASP A 98 -18.30 3.10 1.01
CA ASP A 98 -16.88 2.87 0.70
C ASP A 98 -16.55 1.36 0.62
N VAL A 99 -15.85 0.82 1.61
CA VAL A 99 -15.28 -0.56 1.58
C VAL A 99 -16.35 -1.62 1.34
N SER A 100 -17.48 -1.54 2.04
CA SER A 100 -18.58 -2.51 1.90
C SER A 100 -19.30 -2.39 0.57
N ALA A 101 -19.49 -1.18 0.06
CA ALA A 101 -20.09 -0.94 -1.25
C ALA A 101 -19.19 -1.46 -2.38
N THR A 102 -17.88 -1.29 -2.25
CA THR A 102 -16.89 -1.81 -3.20
C THR A 102 -16.97 -3.34 -3.30
N LEU A 103 -17.00 -4.04 -2.16
CA LEU A 103 -17.14 -5.51 -2.14
C LEU A 103 -18.47 -5.95 -2.76
N ALA A 104 -19.58 -5.33 -2.37
CA ALA A 104 -20.90 -5.67 -2.91
C ALA A 104 -20.97 -5.48 -4.43
N LYS A 105 -20.36 -4.41 -4.95
CA LYS A 105 -20.28 -4.16 -6.39
C LYS A 105 -19.47 -5.24 -7.10
N MET A 106 -18.27 -5.58 -6.58
CA MET A 106 -17.40 -6.56 -7.21
C MET A 106 -18.01 -7.98 -7.14
N GLN A 107 -18.72 -8.34 -6.08
CA GLN A 107 -19.50 -9.59 -5.99
C GLN A 107 -20.63 -9.64 -7.02
N ALA A 108 -21.28 -8.51 -7.30
CA ALA A 108 -22.32 -8.44 -8.32
C ALA A 108 -21.75 -8.53 -9.76
N ASP A 109 -20.58 -7.93 -9.99
CA ASP A 109 -19.92 -7.92 -11.31
C ASP A 109 -19.26 -9.29 -11.61
N GLU A 110 -18.72 -9.97 -10.60
CA GLU A 110 -18.02 -11.26 -10.71
C GLU A 110 -18.56 -12.27 -9.67
N PRO A 111 -19.74 -12.87 -9.91
CA PRO A 111 -20.36 -13.81 -8.97
C PRO A 111 -19.45 -15.01 -8.64
N ASN A 112 -19.42 -15.41 -7.36
CA ASN A 112 -18.62 -16.47 -6.73
C ASN A 112 -17.11 -16.19 -6.62
N LYS A 113 -16.57 -15.15 -7.21
CA LYS A 113 -15.13 -14.88 -7.16
C LYS A 113 -14.71 -14.33 -5.78
N TRP A 114 -15.57 -13.54 -5.17
CA TRP A 114 -15.28 -12.79 -3.94
C TRP A 114 -16.09 -13.28 -2.74
N ASP A 115 -16.68 -14.48 -2.81
CA ASP A 115 -17.56 -15.03 -1.75
C ASP A 115 -16.79 -15.34 -0.46
N ASP A 116 -15.49 -15.63 -0.54
CA ASP A 116 -14.62 -15.93 0.61
C ASP A 116 -14.01 -14.68 1.26
N VAL A 117 -14.29 -13.49 0.71
CA VAL A 117 -13.78 -12.22 1.25
C VAL A 117 -14.62 -11.80 2.44
N GLU A 118 -13.97 -11.60 3.59
CA GLU A 118 -14.55 -11.01 4.78
C GLU A 118 -13.87 -9.67 5.07
N LEU A 119 -14.68 -8.63 5.27
CA LEU A 119 -14.17 -7.30 5.64
C LEU A 119 -13.86 -7.26 7.13
N ILE A 120 -12.59 -7.16 7.48
CA ILE A 120 -12.11 -7.15 8.87
C ILE A 120 -11.44 -5.81 9.14
N ALA A 121 -12.13 -4.94 9.86
CA ALA A 121 -11.68 -3.60 10.18
C ALA A 121 -10.43 -3.59 11.10
N PRO A 122 -9.60 -2.53 11.06
CA PRO A 122 -8.55 -2.32 12.05
C PRO A 122 -9.08 -2.35 13.48
N THR A 123 -8.39 -3.11 14.36
CA THR A 123 -8.69 -3.21 15.78
C THR A 123 -7.88 -2.26 16.64
N VAL A 124 -6.80 -1.72 16.07
CA VAL A 124 -5.93 -0.70 16.67
C VAL A 124 -5.72 0.40 15.64
N THR A 125 -5.98 1.64 16.03
CA THR A 125 -5.78 2.79 15.16
C THR A 125 -4.74 3.75 15.71
N PHE A 126 -4.16 4.57 14.84
CA PHE A 126 -3.29 5.67 15.21
C PHE A 126 -3.55 6.90 14.30
N GLU A 127 -3.24 8.09 14.78
CA GLU A 127 -3.47 9.33 14.02
C GLU A 127 -2.30 9.68 13.09
N SER A 128 -1.09 9.84 13.66
CA SER A 128 0.05 10.34 12.89
C SER A 128 1.22 9.36 12.80
N GLN A 129 1.55 8.70 13.91
CA GLN A 129 2.68 7.78 13.99
C GLN A 129 2.43 6.65 14.99
N MET A 130 3.00 5.49 14.70
CA MET A 130 3.07 4.36 15.64
C MET A 130 4.39 3.62 15.44
N THR A 131 4.95 3.09 16.51
CA THR A 131 6.19 2.29 16.46
C THR A 131 5.91 0.87 16.93
N LEU A 132 6.33 -0.10 16.14
CA LEU A 132 6.25 -1.52 16.44
C LEU A 132 7.67 -2.08 16.64
N HIS A 133 7.89 -2.71 17.79
CA HIS A 133 9.14 -3.45 18.07
C HIS A 133 8.89 -4.94 17.82
N LEU A 134 9.69 -5.53 16.95
CA LEU A 134 9.51 -6.91 16.49
C LEU A 134 10.58 -7.87 17.04
N GLY A 135 11.43 -7.38 17.95
CA GLY A 135 12.61 -8.10 18.43
C GLY A 135 13.79 -7.93 17.45
N GLY A 136 14.57 -6.86 17.64
CA GLY A 136 15.73 -6.52 16.81
C GLY A 136 15.40 -5.74 15.52
N ILE A 137 14.13 -5.57 15.20
CA ILE A 137 13.64 -4.77 14.08
C ILE A 137 12.62 -3.78 14.61
N THR A 138 12.73 -2.52 14.18
CA THR A 138 11.76 -1.46 14.45
C THR A 138 11.04 -1.09 13.16
N LEU A 139 9.71 -1.19 13.16
CA LEU A 139 8.85 -0.69 12.11
C LEU A 139 8.13 0.57 12.62
N GLU A 140 8.42 1.71 12.00
CA GLU A 140 7.75 2.97 12.28
C GLU A 140 6.69 3.21 11.22
N LEU A 141 5.45 3.35 11.64
CA LEU A 141 4.30 3.70 10.79
C LEU A 141 4.14 5.21 10.80
N HIS A 142 4.01 5.82 9.63
CA HIS A 142 3.80 7.25 9.49
C HIS A 142 2.61 7.50 8.59
N HIS A 143 1.65 8.31 9.05
CA HIS A 143 0.56 8.78 8.22
C HIS A 143 1.12 9.65 7.09
N LEU A 144 0.79 9.30 5.86
CA LEU A 144 1.18 10.01 4.65
C LEU A 144 -0.01 9.99 3.68
N PRO A 145 -1.00 10.86 3.89
CA PRO A 145 -2.13 10.97 2.97
C PRO A 145 -1.66 11.41 1.59
N GLY A 146 -2.14 10.75 0.57
CA GLY A 146 -1.74 11.00 -0.81
C GLY A 146 -2.69 10.35 -1.79
N HIS A 147 -2.50 9.08 -2.09
CA HIS A 147 -3.42 8.28 -2.89
C HIS A 147 -4.82 8.30 -2.26
N THR A 148 -4.94 7.92 -1.00
CA THR A 148 -6.14 8.08 -0.17
C THR A 148 -5.82 8.81 1.15
N PRO A 149 -6.84 9.33 1.88
CA PRO A 149 -6.63 10.05 3.14
C PRO A 149 -6.02 9.20 4.26
N ASP A 150 -6.18 7.89 4.22
CA ASP A 150 -5.75 6.93 5.24
C ASP A 150 -4.39 6.30 4.97
N CYS A 151 -3.73 6.66 3.87
CA CYS A 151 -2.44 6.07 3.48
C CYS A 151 -1.36 6.26 4.53
N ILE A 152 -0.56 5.21 4.70
CA ILE A 152 0.64 5.23 5.55
C ILE A 152 1.87 4.70 4.82
N VAL A 153 3.03 5.02 5.37
CA VAL A 153 4.30 4.37 5.02
C VAL A 153 4.88 3.67 6.22
N GLY A 154 5.67 2.62 5.97
CA GLY A 154 6.38 1.84 6.99
C GLY A 154 7.89 2.01 6.86
N TRP A 155 8.55 2.55 7.89
CA TRP A 155 9.99 2.74 7.92
C TRP A 155 10.70 1.65 8.72
N LEU A 156 11.45 0.80 8.04
CA LEU A 156 12.33 -0.21 8.63
C LEU A 156 13.71 0.39 8.84
N ARG A 157 13.87 1.05 9.98
CA ARG A 157 15.03 1.90 10.30
C ARG A 157 16.37 1.15 10.16
N GLU A 158 16.48 -0.04 10.72
CA GLU A 158 17.71 -0.83 10.74
C GLU A 158 18.14 -1.26 9.33
N MET A 159 17.17 -1.40 8.43
CA MET A 159 17.39 -1.85 7.04
C MET A 159 17.62 -0.67 6.09
N GLY A 160 17.10 0.51 6.44
CA GLY A 160 17.03 1.65 5.52
C GLY A 160 16.01 1.44 4.40
N ILE A 161 14.90 0.76 4.70
CA ILE A 161 13.84 0.42 3.73
C ILE A 161 12.56 1.14 4.11
N LEU A 162 11.94 1.82 3.13
CA LEU A 162 10.63 2.43 3.23
C LEU A 162 9.62 1.60 2.44
N LEU A 163 8.64 1.04 3.14
CA LEU A 163 7.46 0.41 2.54
C LEU A 163 6.46 1.51 2.21
N GLY A 164 6.13 1.67 0.94
CA GLY A 164 5.44 2.85 0.46
C GLY A 164 3.93 2.71 0.29
N GLY A 165 3.39 1.48 0.26
CA GLY A 165 2.01 1.31 -0.19
C GLY A 165 1.79 2.00 -1.53
N ASP A 166 0.67 2.71 -1.67
CA ASP A 166 0.26 3.41 -2.89
C ASP A 166 0.64 4.89 -2.92
N VAL A 167 1.31 5.39 -1.86
CA VAL A 167 1.83 6.77 -1.90
C VAL A 167 3.06 6.91 -2.78
N MET A 168 3.62 5.77 -3.23
CA MET A 168 4.68 5.69 -4.23
C MET A 168 4.36 4.55 -5.19
N GLU A 169 4.34 4.84 -6.49
CA GLU A 169 4.01 3.87 -7.52
C GLU A 169 4.80 4.13 -8.80
N THR A 170 5.15 3.08 -9.50
CA THR A 170 5.72 3.15 -10.84
C THR A 170 4.83 2.41 -11.85
N PRO A 171 4.63 3.01 -13.03
CA PRO A 171 5.30 4.20 -13.60
C PRO A 171 4.76 5.54 -13.09
N LEU A 172 3.60 5.59 -12.48
CA LEU A 172 2.97 6.79 -11.91
C LEU A 172 1.92 6.42 -10.87
N PRO A 173 1.70 7.26 -9.85
CA PRO A 173 0.68 7.00 -8.85
C PRO A 173 -0.73 7.34 -9.34
N VAL A 174 -1.73 6.69 -8.75
CA VAL A 174 -3.13 7.08 -8.88
C VAL A 174 -3.40 8.28 -7.96
N VAL A 175 -4.00 9.33 -8.51
CA VAL A 175 -4.42 10.54 -7.77
C VAL A 175 -5.93 10.58 -7.70
N ASP A 176 -6.49 10.56 -6.49
CA ASP A 176 -7.94 10.64 -6.30
C ASP A 176 -8.44 12.05 -6.00
N SER A 177 -7.57 12.92 -5.47
CA SER A 177 -7.91 14.31 -5.21
C SER A 177 -6.73 15.23 -5.52
N ALA A 178 -6.98 16.28 -6.28
CA ALA A 178 -5.96 17.29 -6.59
C ALA A 178 -5.54 18.11 -5.36
N HIS A 179 -6.45 18.32 -4.40
CA HIS A 179 -6.20 19.13 -3.22
C HIS A 179 -5.10 18.59 -2.30
N VAL A 180 -4.81 17.28 -2.35
CA VAL A 180 -3.77 16.67 -1.51
C VAL A 180 -2.41 16.62 -2.17
N VAL A 181 -2.29 16.85 -3.48
CA VAL A 181 -1.05 16.63 -4.26
C VAL A 181 0.12 17.47 -3.75
N SER A 182 -0.12 18.72 -3.33
CA SER A 182 0.93 19.60 -2.83
C SER A 182 1.51 19.08 -1.50
N ASP A 183 0.65 18.69 -0.57
CA ASP A 183 1.07 18.20 0.75
C ASP A 183 1.69 16.81 0.63
N TRP A 184 1.12 15.95 -0.21
CA TRP A 184 1.69 14.65 -0.55
C TRP A 184 3.12 14.78 -1.10
N LEU A 185 3.32 15.65 -2.10
CA LEU A 185 4.64 15.94 -2.65
C LEU A 185 5.61 16.43 -1.57
N ALA A 186 5.17 17.36 -0.70
CA ALA A 186 6.02 17.90 0.36
C ALA A 186 6.49 16.81 1.33
N MET A 187 5.61 15.86 1.71
CA MET A 187 5.94 14.72 2.56
C MET A 187 6.92 13.75 1.88
N LEU A 188 6.71 13.42 0.60
CA LEU A 188 7.65 12.57 -0.14
C LEU A 188 9.03 13.22 -0.29
N VAL A 189 9.09 14.54 -0.49
CA VAL A 189 10.35 15.29 -0.52
C VAL A 189 11.09 15.20 0.82
N GLN A 190 10.39 15.24 1.95
CA GLN A 190 11.03 15.03 3.27
C GLN A 190 11.64 13.61 3.36
N TRP A 191 10.91 12.58 2.92
CA TRP A 191 11.45 11.21 2.88
C TRP A 191 12.67 11.10 1.96
N SER A 192 12.69 11.82 0.83
CA SER A 192 13.84 11.82 -0.07
C SER A 192 15.13 12.38 0.54
N GLN A 193 15.02 13.14 1.62
CA GLN A 193 16.15 13.74 2.36
C GLN A 193 16.66 12.87 3.52
N VAL A 194 16.05 11.71 3.76
CA VAL A 194 16.51 10.77 4.78
C VAL A 194 17.79 10.07 4.29
N ASP A 195 18.94 10.42 4.87
CA ASP A 195 20.25 9.93 4.45
C ASP A 195 20.41 8.41 4.55
N THR A 196 19.70 7.80 5.50
CA THR A 196 19.74 6.35 5.74
C THR A 196 18.78 5.57 4.85
N LEU A 197 17.92 6.21 4.07
CA LEU A 197 17.02 5.58 3.12
C LEU A 197 17.81 5.00 1.93
N LYS A 198 17.79 3.69 1.80
CA LYS A 198 18.51 2.95 0.75
C LYS A 198 17.58 2.41 -0.33
N GLN A 199 16.37 2.00 0.06
CA GLN A 199 15.41 1.34 -0.81
C GLN A 199 13.98 1.73 -0.47
N THR A 200 13.15 1.85 -1.50
CA THR A 200 11.69 1.96 -1.37
C THR A 200 11.02 0.73 -1.96
N ILE A 201 9.96 0.26 -1.32
CA ILE A 201 9.16 -0.88 -1.78
C ILE A 201 7.70 -0.40 -1.88
N PRO A 202 7.22 -0.06 -3.09
CA PRO A 202 5.83 0.31 -3.32
C PRO A 202 4.92 -0.92 -3.38
N ALA A 203 3.62 -0.74 -3.25
CA ALA A 203 2.67 -1.81 -3.49
C ALA A 203 2.48 -2.09 -4.99
N HIS A 204 2.64 -1.11 -5.84
CA HIS A 204 2.53 -1.26 -7.29
C HIS A 204 3.82 -0.89 -8.02
N GLY A 205 4.18 -1.73 -9.02
CA GLY A 205 5.33 -1.49 -9.88
C GLY A 205 6.65 -2.10 -9.39
N THR A 206 7.76 -1.62 -9.92
CA THR A 206 9.09 -2.18 -9.69
C THR A 206 9.74 -1.67 -8.41
N THR A 207 10.53 -2.53 -7.76
CA THR A 207 11.26 -2.22 -6.52
C THR A 207 12.76 -2.11 -6.81
N THR A 208 13.27 -0.91 -7.09
CA THR A 208 14.70 -0.72 -7.34
C THR A 208 15.21 0.51 -6.61
N GLY A 209 16.01 0.31 -5.58
CA GLY A 209 16.64 1.40 -4.85
C GLY A 209 15.64 2.46 -4.38
N ARG A 210 15.89 3.73 -4.74
CA ARG A 210 15.02 4.87 -4.44
C ARG A 210 14.22 5.36 -5.65
N ASP A 211 14.34 4.70 -6.78
CA ASP A 211 13.83 5.18 -8.07
C ASP A 211 12.32 5.41 -8.06
N CYS A 212 11.57 4.57 -7.30
CA CYS A 212 10.12 4.74 -7.16
C CYS A 212 9.76 6.08 -6.49
N LEU A 213 10.42 6.41 -5.37
CA LEU A 213 10.20 7.68 -4.67
C LEU A 213 10.53 8.88 -5.56
N ASP A 214 11.69 8.85 -6.21
CA ASP A 214 12.14 9.94 -7.09
C ASP A 214 11.22 10.10 -8.31
N SER A 215 10.74 8.99 -8.87
CA SER A 215 9.80 8.96 -9.99
C SER A 215 8.46 9.58 -9.60
N THR A 216 7.90 9.17 -8.47
CA THR A 216 6.63 9.69 -7.94
C THR A 216 6.75 11.21 -7.64
N ILE A 217 7.81 11.64 -6.97
CA ILE A 217 8.08 13.06 -6.72
C ILE A 217 8.11 13.87 -8.04
N ASN A 218 8.80 13.36 -9.05
CA ASN A 218 8.91 14.04 -10.33
C ASN A 218 7.57 14.10 -11.07
N TYR A 219 6.78 13.04 -10.98
CA TYR A 219 5.44 13.00 -11.56
C TYR A 219 4.51 14.02 -10.90
N LEU A 220 4.43 14.05 -9.57
CA LEU A 220 3.59 14.99 -8.83
C LEU A 220 4.01 16.45 -9.05
N ARG A 221 5.32 16.74 -9.18
CA ARG A 221 5.81 18.08 -9.57
C ARG A 221 5.28 18.52 -10.92
N LYS A 222 5.28 17.61 -11.91
CA LYS A 222 4.74 17.91 -13.25
C LYS A 222 3.25 18.14 -13.22
N LEU A 223 2.49 17.37 -12.43
CA LEU A 223 1.05 17.62 -12.26
C LEU A 223 0.80 19.02 -11.69
N LEU A 224 1.53 19.43 -10.66
CA LEU A 224 1.38 20.76 -10.02
C LEU A 224 1.88 21.91 -10.91
N SER A 225 2.77 21.68 -11.87
CA SER A 225 3.20 22.74 -12.79
C SER A 225 2.13 23.11 -13.81
N GLY A 226 1.10 22.27 -13.98
CA GLY A 226 0.07 22.45 -15.01
C GLY A 226 0.57 22.23 -16.44
N ASP A 227 1.83 21.86 -16.62
CA ASP A 227 2.41 21.59 -17.92
C ASP A 227 1.83 20.29 -18.51
N ASP A 228 1.52 20.31 -19.80
CA ASP A 228 1.22 19.09 -20.54
C ASP A 228 2.49 18.24 -20.68
N PHE A 229 2.43 17.02 -20.19
CA PHE A 229 3.46 16.03 -20.43
C PHE A 229 2.83 14.70 -20.84
N LEU A 230 3.48 14.02 -21.77
CA LEU A 230 3.03 12.74 -22.28
C LEU A 230 3.77 11.61 -21.58
N LEU A 231 3.06 10.52 -21.36
CA LEU A 231 3.69 9.27 -21.03
C LEU A 231 4.29 8.62 -22.29
N PRO A 232 5.35 7.83 -22.15
CA PRO A 232 5.79 6.96 -23.24
C PRO A 232 4.68 6.03 -23.73
N ASP A 233 4.59 5.81 -25.04
CA ASP A 233 3.56 4.96 -25.68
C ASP A 233 3.62 3.47 -25.25
N ASN A 234 4.69 3.05 -24.63
CA ASN A 234 4.90 1.68 -24.16
C ASN A 234 4.28 1.37 -22.79
N PHE A 235 3.61 2.33 -22.15
CA PHE A 235 2.84 2.06 -20.95
C PHE A 235 1.50 1.41 -21.33
N ASP A 236 1.03 0.50 -20.45
CA ASP A 236 -0.23 -0.17 -20.66
C ASP A 236 -1.44 0.78 -20.59
N ASP A 237 -2.59 0.29 -21.00
CA ASP A 237 -3.83 1.06 -21.07
C ASP A 237 -4.29 1.59 -19.70
N PHE A 238 -4.02 0.86 -18.63
CA PHE A 238 -4.37 1.28 -17.28
C PHE A 238 -3.64 2.58 -16.91
N TYR A 239 -2.31 2.60 -17.04
CA TYR A 239 -1.51 3.79 -16.71
C TYR A 239 -1.72 4.95 -17.66
N GLN A 240 -2.02 4.69 -18.95
CA GLN A 240 -2.41 5.76 -19.89
C GLN A 240 -3.73 6.44 -19.45
N LYS A 241 -4.75 5.67 -19.07
CA LYS A 241 -6.03 6.21 -18.57
C LYS A 241 -5.87 6.94 -17.24
N THR A 242 -5.07 6.35 -16.33
CA THR A 242 -4.75 6.97 -15.02
C THR A 242 -4.06 8.31 -15.19
N HIS A 243 -3.11 8.41 -16.11
CA HIS A 243 -2.44 9.68 -16.42
C HIS A 243 -3.41 10.75 -16.90
N ILE A 244 -4.32 10.40 -17.82
CA ILE A 244 -5.34 11.32 -18.32
C ILE A 244 -6.26 11.79 -17.18
N LYS A 245 -6.68 10.87 -16.29
CA LYS A 245 -7.48 11.17 -15.09
C LYS A 245 -6.73 12.14 -14.17
N ASN A 246 -5.48 11.85 -13.87
CA ASN A 246 -4.63 12.66 -12.97
C ASN A 246 -4.45 14.09 -13.49
N ILE A 247 -4.16 14.25 -14.81
CA ILE A 247 -4.03 15.59 -15.43
C ILE A 247 -5.35 16.35 -15.36
N LYS A 248 -6.46 15.68 -15.64
CA LYS A 248 -7.78 16.33 -15.57
C LYS A 248 -8.07 16.81 -14.15
N LEU A 249 -7.85 15.97 -13.13
CA LEU A 249 -8.06 16.35 -11.74
C LEU A 249 -7.19 17.54 -11.32
N ALA A 250 -5.91 17.56 -11.72
CA ALA A 250 -5.00 18.66 -11.39
C ALA A 250 -5.45 19.99 -11.99
N ARG A 251 -6.06 19.98 -13.19
CA ARG A 251 -6.59 21.19 -13.87
C ARG A 251 -7.91 21.69 -13.31
N ASP A 252 -8.77 20.78 -12.85
CA ASP A 252 -10.09 21.13 -12.30
C ASP A 252 -9.97 21.72 -10.88
N ALA A 253 -8.76 21.73 -10.27
CA ALA A 253 -8.49 22.26 -8.94
C ALA A 253 -8.07 23.75 -8.93
N ASP A 254 -7.73 24.33 -10.09
CA ASP A 254 -7.42 25.75 -10.30
C ASP A 254 -8.71 26.55 -10.59
#